data_daec1b3b1b1f5e65927bcfb8e63e21fc
#
_entry.id   daec1b3b1b1f5e65927bcfb8e63e21fc
#
_cell.length_a   1.000
_cell.length_b   1.000
_cell.length_c   1.000
_cell.angle_alpha   90.00
_cell.angle_beta   90.00
_cell.angle_gamma   90.00
#
_symmetry.space_group_name_H-M   'P 1'
#
loop_
_entity.id
_entity.type
_entity.pdbx_description
1 polymer ?
#
loop_
_entity_poly.entity_id
_entity_poly.type
_entity_poly.pdbx_seq_one_letter_code
_entity_poly.pdbx_strand_id
1 'polypeptide(L)'
;LVAPLVEFPRVGAVTGNPRVRTRSTLVGRLQVGEFSSIIGLIKRTQRVYGQVFTVSGVVAAFRRKALDDVGYWSPDMITEDIDISWKLQKRHWAVFFEPRGLCWILMPETLRGLWKQRLRWAQGGAEVFIKNSNGLWNWRHRRMWLLGLEYCFSTAWAFTFAWTVLLYLLNLLAPLPESLRVETLAPPAFTGMVLASVCVLQFLTSLVIDRRYEKNLLSSLYWIIWYPVVYWMLSLFTTLVSFPKVMLTRRKRARWVSPDRGIGRLPS
;
A
#
# COMPACT_ATOMS: atom_id res chain seq x y z
N LEU A 1 0.28 20.74 7.62
CA LEU A 1 1.46 19.85 7.64
C LEU A 1 2.60 20.40 8.52
N VAL A 2 2.75 21.71 8.66
CA VAL A 2 3.89 22.31 9.39
C VAL A 2 3.76 22.20 10.92
N ALA A 3 2.56 22.28 11.46
CA ALA A 3 2.34 22.30 12.92
C ALA A 3 3.05 21.14 13.66
N PRO A 4 2.93 19.85 13.24
CA PRO A 4 3.65 18.77 13.92
C PRO A 4 5.18 18.89 13.84
N LEU A 5 5.72 19.54 12.80
CA LEU A 5 7.16 19.78 12.69
C LEU A 5 7.63 20.83 13.68
N VAL A 6 6.78 21.81 14.00
CA VAL A 6 7.09 22.85 14.99
C VAL A 6 6.95 22.30 16.40
N GLU A 7 5.85 21.59 16.66
CA GLU A 7 5.49 21.08 18.00
C GLU A 7 6.42 19.96 18.47
N PHE A 8 6.81 19.05 17.55
CA PHE A 8 7.62 17.87 17.91
C PHE A 8 9.00 17.89 17.24
N PRO A 9 10.07 18.19 17.99
CA PRO A 9 11.44 18.29 17.44
C PRO A 9 11.96 17.01 16.74
N ARG A 10 11.44 15.84 17.13
CA ARG A 10 11.83 14.53 16.57
C ARG A 10 11.02 14.12 15.33
N VAL A 11 10.04 14.91 14.92
CA VAL A 11 9.32 14.66 13.67
C VAL A 11 10.19 15.12 12.49
N GLY A 12 10.59 14.17 11.67
CA GLY A 12 11.38 14.39 10.44
C GLY A 12 10.54 14.58 9.19
N ALA A 13 9.34 13.98 9.15
CA ALA A 13 8.41 14.14 8.05
C ALA A 13 6.96 14.12 8.53
N VAL A 14 6.10 14.85 7.82
CA VAL A 14 4.64 14.84 8.02
C VAL A 14 3.99 14.50 6.68
N THR A 15 3.20 13.43 6.63
CA THR A 15 2.41 13.07 5.45
C THR A 15 0.95 13.46 5.63
N GLY A 16 0.35 14.02 4.58
CA GLY A 16 -1.08 14.34 4.56
C GLY A 16 -1.96 13.19 4.09
N ASN A 17 -3.22 13.52 3.83
CA ASN A 17 -4.30 12.60 3.49
C ASN A 17 -4.73 12.86 2.02
N PRO A 18 -4.13 12.16 1.04
CA PRO A 18 -4.57 12.26 -0.34
C PRO A 18 -5.96 11.66 -0.53
N ARG A 19 -6.81 12.36 -1.30
CA ARG A 19 -8.19 11.99 -1.62
C ARG A 19 -8.36 11.83 -3.12
N VAL A 20 -9.09 10.82 -3.56
CA VAL A 20 -9.32 10.54 -4.97
C VAL A 20 -10.35 11.51 -5.55
N ARG A 21 -9.97 12.24 -6.60
CA ARG A 21 -10.84 13.17 -7.33
C ARG A 21 -11.56 12.48 -8.51
N THR A 22 -10.86 11.61 -9.25
CA THR A 22 -11.40 10.91 -10.41
C THR A 22 -12.40 9.83 -9.99
N ARG A 23 -13.67 9.93 -10.44
CA ARG A 23 -14.79 9.06 -10.03
C ARG A 23 -15.77 8.80 -11.17
N SER A 24 -15.37 9.06 -12.41
CA SER A 24 -16.24 8.87 -13.58
C SER A 24 -16.46 7.41 -13.89
N THR A 25 -15.48 6.55 -13.61
CA THR A 25 -15.55 5.10 -13.83
C THR A 25 -15.69 4.30 -12.53
N LEU A 26 -16.11 3.03 -12.66
CA LEU A 26 -16.15 2.10 -11.53
C LEU A 26 -14.75 1.97 -10.88
N VAL A 27 -13.69 1.88 -11.69
CA VAL A 27 -12.29 1.80 -11.22
C VAL A 27 -11.93 3.02 -10.36
N GLY A 28 -12.33 4.22 -10.79
CA GLY A 28 -12.12 5.45 -10.01
C GLY A 28 -12.87 5.41 -8.67
N ARG A 29 -14.15 4.99 -8.68
CA ARG A 29 -14.98 4.90 -7.47
C ARG A 29 -14.46 3.87 -6.45
N LEU A 30 -14.00 2.72 -6.92
CA LEU A 30 -13.40 1.70 -6.06
C LEU A 30 -12.15 2.22 -5.32
N GLN A 31 -11.33 3.04 -5.97
CA GLN A 31 -10.14 3.62 -5.36
C GLN A 31 -10.44 4.64 -4.25
N VAL A 32 -11.65 5.22 -4.22
CA VAL A 32 -12.08 6.10 -3.11
C VAL A 32 -12.08 5.34 -1.78
N GLY A 33 -12.69 4.17 -1.77
CA GLY A 33 -12.72 3.31 -0.57
C GLY A 33 -11.34 2.79 -0.19
N GLU A 34 -10.57 2.37 -1.17
CA GLU A 34 -9.18 1.94 -0.95
C GLU A 34 -8.36 3.03 -0.27
N PHE A 35 -8.40 4.26 -0.77
CA PHE A 35 -7.66 5.37 -0.17
C PHE A 35 -8.14 5.69 1.25
N SER A 36 -9.43 5.63 1.52
CA SER A 36 -9.93 5.78 2.89
C SER A 36 -9.45 4.65 3.80
N SER A 37 -9.41 3.41 3.33
CA SER A 37 -8.92 2.27 4.11
C SER A 37 -7.40 2.32 4.30
N ILE A 38 -6.63 2.40 3.22
CA ILE A 38 -5.16 2.29 3.29
C ILE A 38 -4.54 3.58 3.83
N ILE A 39 -4.93 4.73 3.30
CA ILE A 39 -4.36 6.02 3.71
C ILE A 39 -5.06 6.53 4.98
N GLY A 40 -6.39 6.53 4.98
CA GLY A 40 -7.16 7.06 6.09
C GLY A 40 -7.06 6.21 7.35
N LEU A 41 -7.26 4.90 7.29
CA LEU A 41 -7.30 4.02 8.46
C LEU A 41 -5.93 3.42 8.79
N ILE A 42 -5.27 2.74 7.85
CA ILE A 42 -4.01 2.04 8.13
C ILE A 42 -2.91 3.02 8.54
N LYS A 43 -2.73 4.15 7.88
CA LYS A 43 -1.74 5.16 8.32
C LYS A 43 -2.03 5.73 9.70
N ARG A 44 -3.32 5.87 10.10
CA ARG A 44 -3.67 6.26 11.47
C ARG A 44 -3.20 5.20 12.47
N THR A 45 -3.46 3.95 12.19
CA THR A 45 -3.01 2.82 13.01
C THR A 45 -1.48 2.78 13.07
N GLN A 46 -0.81 2.87 11.94
CA GLN A 46 0.65 2.94 11.85
C GLN A 46 1.24 4.10 12.65
N ARG A 47 0.58 5.25 12.67
CA ARG A 47 0.97 6.37 13.54
C ARG A 47 0.87 6.03 15.03
N VAL A 48 -0.15 5.27 15.47
CA VAL A 48 -0.35 4.91 16.88
C VAL A 48 0.82 4.10 17.43
N TYR A 49 1.34 3.14 16.66
CA TYR A 49 2.54 2.41 17.07
C TYR A 49 3.86 3.05 16.59
N GLY A 50 3.78 4.26 16.04
CA GLY A 50 4.92 5.14 15.83
C GLY A 50 5.75 4.89 14.60
N GLN A 51 5.29 4.07 13.65
CA GLN A 51 5.96 3.80 12.39
C GLN A 51 4.98 3.89 11.22
N VAL A 52 5.33 4.61 10.17
CA VAL A 52 4.51 4.77 8.97
C VAL A 52 5.24 4.15 7.78
N PHE A 53 4.58 3.27 7.04
CA PHE A 53 5.20 2.56 5.92
C PHE A 53 5.73 3.53 4.86
N THR A 54 4.96 4.55 4.52
CA THR A 54 5.36 5.55 3.53
C THR A 54 4.69 6.90 3.78
N VAL A 55 5.41 7.98 3.55
CA VAL A 55 4.81 9.29 3.31
C VAL A 55 4.07 9.25 1.96
N SER A 56 3.21 10.21 1.71
CA SER A 56 2.59 10.35 0.40
C SER A 56 3.42 11.31 -0.45
N GLY A 57 3.93 10.84 -1.58
CA GLY A 57 4.75 11.65 -2.50
C GLY A 57 4.02 12.89 -3.05
N VAL A 58 2.68 12.95 -2.93
CA VAL A 58 1.87 14.10 -3.40
C VAL A 58 1.58 15.13 -2.32
N VAL A 59 1.73 14.76 -1.03
CA VAL A 59 1.43 15.65 0.10
C VAL A 59 2.25 15.28 1.33
N ALA A 60 3.44 15.86 1.43
CA ALA A 60 4.34 15.68 2.55
C ALA A 60 5.14 16.94 2.83
N ALA A 61 5.53 17.13 4.09
CA ALA A 61 6.47 18.15 4.52
C ALA A 61 7.62 17.49 5.29
N PHE A 62 8.84 17.99 5.11
CA PHE A 62 10.04 17.42 5.68
C PHE A 62 10.80 18.45 6.49
N ARG A 63 11.40 18.03 7.60
CA ARG A 63 12.39 18.81 8.34
C ARG A 63 13.71 18.76 7.60
N ARG A 64 14.27 19.92 7.22
CA ARG A 64 15.54 19.99 6.49
C ARG A 64 16.65 19.24 7.20
N LYS A 65 16.82 19.44 8.52
CA LYS A 65 17.84 18.73 9.32
C LYS A 65 17.69 17.20 9.24
N ALA A 66 16.46 16.69 9.14
CA ALA A 66 16.24 15.25 8.98
C ALA A 66 16.60 14.76 7.58
N LEU A 67 16.37 15.55 6.54
CA LEU A 67 16.82 15.25 5.17
C LEU A 67 18.34 15.28 5.06
N ASP A 68 19.00 16.28 5.66
CA ASP A 68 20.47 16.37 5.71
C ASP A 68 21.07 15.13 6.39
N ASP A 69 20.48 14.67 7.51
CA ASP A 69 20.93 13.50 8.27
C ASP A 69 20.82 12.18 7.48
N VAL A 70 19.85 12.04 6.59
CA VAL A 70 19.65 10.81 5.80
C VAL A 70 20.17 10.89 4.37
N GLY A 71 20.72 12.02 3.94
CA GLY A 71 21.28 12.23 2.60
C GLY A 71 20.23 12.27 1.50
N TYR A 72 19.06 12.86 1.79
CA TYR A 72 17.97 13.11 0.83
C TYR A 72 17.45 11.82 0.16
N TRP A 73 16.84 11.94 -1.02
CA TRP A 73 16.24 10.84 -1.78
C TRP A 73 17.28 10.03 -2.53
N SER A 74 17.06 8.74 -2.67
CA SER A 74 17.92 7.83 -3.43
C SER A 74 17.48 7.81 -4.90
N PRO A 75 18.38 8.09 -5.87
CA PRO A 75 18.04 8.19 -7.30
C PRO A 75 17.77 6.82 -7.95
N ASP A 76 18.05 5.74 -7.26
CA ASP A 76 17.90 4.35 -7.70
C ASP A 76 16.57 3.71 -7.26
N MET A 77 15.71 4.44 -6.54
CA MET A 77 14.42 3.92 -6.01
C MET A 77 13.24 4.40 -6.84
N ILE A 78 12.40 3.45 -7.28
CA ILE A 78 11.18 3.75 -8.06
C ILE A 78 10.12 4.43 -7.20
N THR A 79 10.09 4.12 -5.90
CA THR A 79 9.22 4.75 -4.89
C THR A 79 10.09 5.46 -3.87
N GLU A 80 10.48 6.66 -4.23
CA GLU A 80 11.32 7.55 -3.43
C GLU A 80 10.67 7.91 -2.08
N ASP A 81 9.35 7.91 -2.04
CA ASP A 81 8.54 8.20 -0.85
C ASP A 81 8.61 7.07 0.19
N ILE A 82 8.64 5.81 -0.23
CA ILE A 82 8.85 4.68 0.67
C ILE A 82 10.30 4.71 1.20
N ASP A 83 11.28 4.88 0.31
CA ASP A 83 12.71 4.87 0.68
C ASP A 83 13.05 5.97 1.70
N ILE A 84 12.62 7.21 1.45
CA ILE A 84 12.88 8.31 2.39
C ILE A 84 12.19 8.09 3.74
N SER A 85 10.98 7.50 3.75
CA SER A 85 10.27 7.18 4.99
C SER A 85 11.05 6.17 5.84
N TRP A 86 11.62 5.14 5.21
CA TRP A 86 12.40 4.13 5.89
C TRP A 86 13.76 4.67 6.35
N LYS A 87 14.44 5.48 5.53
CA LYS A 87 15.71 6.15 5.90
C LYS A 87 15.53 7.01 7.15
N LEU A 88 14.50 7.85 7.19
CA LEU A 88 14.18 8.70 8.35
C LEU A 88 13.95 7.86 9.61
N GLN A 89 13.11 6.85 9.52
CA GLN A 89 12.73 6.02 10.68
C GLN A 89 13.90 5.16 11.19
N LYS A 90 14.77 4.68 10.31
CA LYS A 90 16.04 4.02 10.70
C LYS A 90 17.01 4.95 11.45
N ARG A 91 16.95 6.25 11.19
CA ARG A 91 17.69 7.29 11.94
C ARG A 91 16.90 7.83 13.13
N HIS A 92 15.81 7.14 13.52
CA HIS A 92 14.95 7.49 14.66
C HIS A 92 14.24 8.84 14.53
N TRP A 93 14.05 9.34 13.31
CA TRP A 93 13.11 10.42 13.03
C TRP A 93 11.69 9.85 12.96
N ALA A 94 10.74 10.53 13.60
CA ALA A 94 9.34 10.15 13.50
C ALA A 94 8.73 10.61 12.17
N VAL A 95 7.89 9.77 11.58
CA VAL A 95 7.02 10.14 10.47
C VAL A 95 5.61 10.28 11.00
N PHE A 96 5.03 11.46 10.79
CA PHE A 96 3.73 11.82 11.35
C PHE A 96 2.66 11.83 10.24
N PHE A 97 1.48 11.30 10.53
CA PHE A 97 0.32 11.41 9.65
C PHE A 97 -0.62 12.51 10.12
N GLU A 98 -0.85 13.55 9.29
CA GLU A 98 -1.79 14.63 9.54
C GLU A 98 -3.01 14.47 8.64
N PRO A 99 -4.12 13.92 9.16
CA PRO A 99 -5.30 13.62 8.36
C PRO A 99 -6.05 14.85 7.83
N ARG A 100 -5.80 16.04 8.40
CA ARG A 100 -6.38 17.31 7.93
C ARG A 100 -5.61 17.91 6.76
N GLY A 101 -4.42 17.40 6.47
CA GLY A 101 -3.61 17.81 5.32
C GLY A 101 -4.14 17.18 4.03
N LEU A 102 -5.27 17.68 3.51
CA LEU A 102 -5.94 17.12 2.34
C LEU A 102 -5.24 17.49 1.03
N CYS A 103 -5.17 16.54 0.11
CA CYS A 103 -4.73 16.76 -1.28
C CYS A 103 -5.59 15.92 -2.22
N TRP A 104 -6.23 16.56 -3.18
CA TRP A 104 -7.06 15.87 -4.17
C TRP A 104 -6.22 15.43 -5.35
N ILE A 105 -6.24 14.14 -5.65
CA ILE A 105 -5.39 13.51 -6.66
C ILE A 105 -6.20 12.86 -7.78
N LEU A 106 -5.63 12.86 -8.97
CA LEU A 106 -6.16 12.14 -10.12
C LEU A 106 -5.58 10.71 -10.12
N MET A 107 -6.46 9.73 -10.14
CA MET A 107 -6.11 8.32 -10.14
C MET A 107 -6.45 7.68 -11.49
N PRO A 108 -5.82 6.55 -11.87
CA PRO A 108 -6.18 5.84 -13.09
C PRO A 108 -7.66 5.42 -13.09
N GLU A 109 -8.32 5.62 -14.22
CA GLU A 109 -9.72 5.23 -14.43
C GLU A 109 -9.86 4.00 -15.32
N THR A 110 -8.74 3.42 -15.76
CA THR A 110 -8.70 2.18 -16.56
C THR A 110 -8.01 1.06 -15.79
N LEU A 111 -8.40 -0.18 -16.01
CA LEU A 111 -7.77 -1.35 -15.41
C LEU A 111 -6.28 -1.45 -15.77
N ARG A 112 -5.92 -1.13 -17.01
CA ARG A 112 -4.52 -1.11 -17.46
C ARG A 112 -3.70 -0.05 -16.71
N GLY A 113 -4.26 1.14 -16.51
CA GLY A 113 -3.62 2.21 -15.74
C GLY A 113 -3.45 1.83 -14.27
N LEU A 114 -4.51 1.26 -13.67
CA LEU A 114 -4.49 0.75 -12.30
C LEU A 114 -3.41 -0.34 -12.14
N TRP A 115 -3.38 -1.35 -13.02
CA TRP A 115 -2.36 -2.39 -13.00
C TRP A 115 -0.94 -1.85 -13.04
N LYS A 116 -0.64 -0.96 -14.00
CA LYS A 116 0.70 -0.33 -14.11
C LYS A 116 1.10 0.43 -12.86
N GLN A 117 0.16 1.15 -12.25
CA GLN A 117 0.41 1.91 -11.03
C GLN A 117 0.70 0.97 -9.84
N ARG A 118 -0.12 -0.08 -9.65
CA ARG A 118 0.05 -1.04 -8.55
C ARG A 118 1.32 -1.88 -8.71
N LEU A 119 1.62 -2.30 -9.92
CA LEU A 119 2.86 -3.02 -10.22
C LEU A 119 4.10 -2.17 -9.87
N ARG A 120 4.08 -0.88 -10.20
CA ARG A 120 5.15 0.06 -9.83
C ARG A 120 5.27 0.20 -8.30
N TRP A 121 4.15 0.30 -7.59
CA TRP A 121 4.16 0.40 -6.12
C TRP A 121 4.67 -0.89 -5.47
N ALA A 122 4.22 -2.04 -5.93
CA ALA A 122 4.69 -3.34 -5.44
C ALA A 122 6.19 -3.54 -5.72
N GLN A 123 6.66 -3.17 -6.92
CA GLN A 123 8.08 -3.21 -7.26
C GLN A 123 8.90 -2.29 -6.34
N GLY A 124 8.48 -1.05 -6.15
CA GLY A 124 9.20 -0.10 -5.29
C GLY A 124 9.20 -0.53 -3.82
N GLY A 125 8.09 -1.07 -3.31
CA GLY A 125 8.05 -1.66 -1.97
C GLY A 125 9.04 -2.82 -1.80
N ALA A 126 9.13 -3.73 -2.79
CA ALA A 126 10.09 -4.82 -2.80
C ALA A 126 11.54 -4.31 -2.85
N GLU A 127 11.84 -3.31 -3.68
CA GLU A 127 13.18 -2.70 -3.77
C GLU A 127 13.63 -2.10 -2.44
N VAL A 128 12.74 -1.34 -1.78
CA VAL A 128 13.05 -0.73 -0.47
C VAL A 128 13.20 -1.78 0.61
N PHE A 129 12.33 -2.80 0.62
CA PHE A 129 12.43 -3.89 1.60
C PHE A 129 13.75 -4.66 1.45
N ILE A 130 14.11 -5.08 0.24
CA ILE A 130 15.37 -5.81 -0.03
C ILE A 130 16.59 -4.95 0.29
N LYS A 131 16.56 -3.65 -0.03
CA LYS A 131 17.64 -2.70 0.31
C LYS A 131 17.89 -2.63 1.81
N ASN A 132 16.83 -2.73 2.61
CA ASN A 132 16.91 -2.54 4.05
C ASN A 132 16.94 -3.83 4.87
N SER A 133 16.73 -5.00 4.26
CA SER A 133 16.57 -6.29 4.93
C SER A 133 17.77 -6.66 5.84
N ASN A 134 19.00 -6.45 5.38
CA ASN A 134 20.22 -6.80 6.14
C ASN A 134 20.37 -6.06 7.47
N GLY A 135 19.74 -4.92 7.66
CA GLY A 135 19.85 -4.15 8.88
C GLY A 135 18.55 -4.01 9.66
N LEU A 136 17.43 -4.43 9.05
CA LEU A 136 16.09 -4.25 9.62
C LEU A 136 15.93 -5.01 10.94
N TRP A 137 16.41 -6.26 10.99
CA TRP A 137 16.23 -7.17 12.13
C TRP A 137 17.25 -6.93 13.26
N ASN A 138 18.14 -5.95 13.15
CA ASN A 138 18.97 -5.53 14.26
C ASN A 138 18.10 -4.93 15.37
N TRP A 139 18.39 -5.24 16.64
CA TRP A 139 17.68 -4.73 17.82
C TRP A 139 17.54 -3.20 17.85
N ARG A 140 18.53 -2.52 17.32
CA ARG A 140 18.53 -1.05 17.18
C ARG A 140 17.32 -0.54 16.36
N HIS A 141 16.85 -1.33 15.39
CA HIS A 141 15.73 -1.01 14.51
C HIS A 141 14.42 -1.75 14.89
N ARG A 142 14.32 -2.31 16.10
CA ARG A 142 13.15 -3.12 16.55
C ARG A 142 11.80 -2.42 16.35
N ARG A 143 11.77 -1.09 16.38
CA ARG A 143 10.54 -0.32 16.12
C ARG A 143 10.01 -0.54 14.70
N MET A 144 10.88 -0.83 13.73
CA MET A 144 10.50 -1.08 12.34
C MET A 144 10.14 -2.56 12.07
N TRP A 145 10.34 -3.46 13.05
CA TRP A 145 10.06 -4.88 12.84
C TRP A 145 8.61 -5.15 12.46
N LEU A 146 7.67 -4.41 13.06
CA LEU A 146 6.25 -4.58 12.74
C LEU A 146 5.97 -4.27 11.26
N LEU A 147 6.56 -3.20 10.69
CA LEU A 147 6.44 -2.91 9.27
C LEU A 147 7.12 -3.98 8.40
N GLY A 148 8.28 -4.46 8.83
CA GLY A 148 8.98 -5.55 8.15
C GLY A 148 8.20 -6.85 8.16
N LEU A 149 7.62 -7.22 9.30
CA LEU A 149 6.77 -8.42 9.44
C LEU A 149 5.50 -8.29 8.61
N GLU A 150 4.81 -7.15 8.63
CA GLU A 150 3.64 -6.86 7.79
C GLU A 150 3.96 -7.11 6.30
N TYR A 151 5.11 -6.61 5.84
CA TYR A 151 5.57 -6.82 4.46
C TYR A 151 5.89 -8.30 4.18
N CYS A 152 6.61 -8.98 5.08
CA CYS A 152 6.95 -10.39 4.95
C CYS A 152 5.69 -11.26 4.89
N PHE A 153 4.75 -11.07 5.82
CA PHE A 153 3.51 -11.85 5.85
C PHE A 153 2.64 -11.61 4.63
N SER A 154 2.52 -10.36 4.17
CA SER A 154 1.80 -10.03 2.95
C SER A 154 2.43 -10.70 1.72
N THR A 155 3.75 -10.68 1.62
CA THR A 155 4.48 -11.33 0.51
C THR A 155 4.36 -12.86 0.60
N ALA A 156 4.58 -13.45 1.78
CA ALA A 156 4.44 -14.89 2.00
C ALA A 156 3.02 -15.37 1.65
N TRP A 157 2.00 -14.63 2.10
CA TRP A 157 0.61 -14.93 1.76
C TRP A 157 0.39 -14.98 0.24
N ALA A 158 0.93 -14.02 -0.52
CA ALA A 158 0.78 -13.99 -1.97
C ALA A 158 1.38 -15.23 -2.65
N PHE A 159 2.58 -15.65 -2.24
CA PHE A 159 3.23 -16.84 -2.78
C PHE A 159 2.54 -18.13 -2.32
N THR A 160 2.13 -18.23 -1.05
CA THR A 160 1.39 -19.40 -0.54
C THR A 160 0.05 -19.56 -1.27
N PHE A 161 -0.69 -18.48 -1.47
CA PHE A 161 -1.95 -18.52 -2.22
C PHE A 161 -1.72 -18.97 -3.68
N ALA A 162 -0.70 -18.41 -4.35
CA ALA A 162 -0.36 -18.85 -5.71
C ALA A 162 0.03 -20.33 -5.78
N TRP A 163 0.78 -20.81 -4.77
CA TRP A 163 1.12 -22.22 -4.64
C TRP A 163 -0.13 -23.08 -4.45
N THR A 164 -1.05 -22.68 -3.58
CA THR A 164 -2.33 -23.37 -3.37
C THR A 164 -3.15 -23.47 -4.67
N VAL A 165 -3.21 -22.37 -5.44
CA VAL A 165 -3.88 -22.36 -6.74
C VAL A 165 -3.19 -23.32 -7.72
N LEU A 166 -1.87 -23.33 -7.76
CA LEU A 166 -1.11 -24.26 -8.60
C LEU A 166 -1.40 -25.72 -8.22
N LEU A 167 -1.37 -26.07 -6.95
CA LEU A 167 -1.69 -27.43 -6.50
C LEU A 167 -3.12 -27.83 -6.86
N TYR A 168 -4.07 -26.92 -6.70
CA TYR A 168 -5.45 -27.16 -7.15
C TYR A 168 -5.54 -27.47 -8.63
N LEU A 169 -4.89 -26.66 -9.47
CA LEU A 169 -4.89 -26.88 -10.92
C LEU A 169 -4.18 -28.18 -11.31
N LEU A 170 -3.07 -28.52 -10.66
CA LEU A 170 -2.38 -29.80 -10.88
C LEU A 170 -3.26 -30.99 -10.47
N ASN A 171 -4.00 -30.89 -9.36
CA ASN A 171 -4.92 -31.94 -8.92
C ASN A 171 -6.09 -32.15 -9.88
N LEU A 172 -6.48 -31.13 -10.68
CA LEU A 172 -7.47 -31.29 -11.75
C LEU A 172 -6.91 -32.06 -12.96
N LEU A 173 -5.60 -32.00 -13.20
CA LEU A 173 -4.94 -32.66 -14.32
C LEU A 173 -4.52 -34.10 -13.99
N ALA A 174 -4.08 -34.34 -12.76
CA ALA A 174 -3.68 -35.66 -12.26
C ALA A 174 -3.87 -35.72 -10.73
N PRO A 175 -4.32 -36.87 -10.19
CA PRO A 175 -4.50 -37.01 -8.75
C PRO A 175 -3.17 -36.85 -8.01
N LEU A 176 -3.10 -35.85 -7.13
CA LEU A 176 -1.95 -35.60 -6.28
C LEU A 176 -1.98 -36.49 -5.02
N PRO A 177 -0.81 -36.73 -4.40
CA PRO A 177 -0.74 -37.36 -3.07
C PRO A 177 -1.61 -36.60 -2.07
N GLU A 178 -2.17 -37.30 -1.10
CA GLU A 178 -3.12 -36.77 -0.11
C GLU A 178 -2.60 -35.52 0.61
N SER A 179 -1.30 -35.48 0.92
CA SER A 179 -0.63 -34.36 1.58
C SER A 179 -0.55 -33.07 0.75
N LEU A 180 -0.68 -33.15 -0.58
CA LEU A 180 -0.62 -32.01 -1.51
C LEU A 180 -1.95 -31.74 -2.20
N ARG A 181 -2.98 -32.52 -1.88
CA ARG A 181 -4.29 -32.45 -2.51
C ARG A 181 -5.06 -31.23 -2.02
N VAL A 182 -5.40 -30.34 -2.94
CA VAL A 182 -6.27 -29.19 -2.68
C VAL A 182 -7.59 -29.45 -3.40
N GLU A 183 -8.66 -29.66 -2.67
CA GLU A 183 -9.98 -30.00 -3.23
C GLU A 183 -10.78 -28.76 -3.62
N THR A 184 -10.58 -27.65 -2.93
CA THR A 184 -11.30 -26.41 -3.19
C THR A 184 -10.43 -25.19 -2.91
N LEU A 185 -10.64 -24.11 -3.70
CA LEU A 185 -10.04 -22.80 -3.44
C LEU A 185 -10.95 -21.90 -2.60
N ALA A 186 -12.21 -22.33 -2.39
CA ALA A 186 -13.11 -21.59 -1.53
C ALA A 186 -12.73 -21.78 -0.06
N PRO A 187 -12.58 -20.71 0.73
CA PRO A 187 -12.36 -20.86 2.16
C PRO A 187 -13.58 -21.54 2.81
N PRO A 188 -13.38 -22.29 3.89
CA PRO A 188 -14.51 -22.84 4.64
C PRO A 188 -15.54 -21.75 4.96
N ALA A 189 -16.83 -22.05 4.86
CA ALA A 189 -17.92 -21.08 4.94
C ALA A 189 -17.79 -20.14 6.15
N PHE A 190 -17.49 -20.70 7.33
CA PHE A 190 -17.31 -19.90 8.55
C PHE A 190 -16.12 -18.92 8.44
N THR A 191 -14.95 -19.40 8.00
CA THR A 191 -13.75 -18.56 7.84
C THR A 191 -13.96 -17.50 6.78
N GLY A 192 -14.63 -17.83 5.68
CA GLY A 192 -15.00 -16.89 4.63
C GLY A 192 -15.92 -15.79 5.14
N MET A 193 -16.94 -16.14 5.95
CA MET A 193 -17.85 -15.16 6.57
C MET A 193 -17.12 -14.23 7.55
N VAL A 194 -16.25 -14.77 8.41
CA VAL A 194 -15.43 -13.96 9.33
C VAL A 194 -14.56 -12.98 8.55
N LEU A 195 -13.85 -13.47 7.54
CA LEU A 195 -12.99 -12.64 6.70
C LEU A 195 -13.77 -11.52 5.99
N ALA A 196 -14.89 -11.85 5.36
CA ALA A 196 -15.76 -10.88 4.71
C ALA A 196 -16.29 -9.83 5.69
N SER A 197 -16.74 -10.26 6.88
CA SER A 197 -17.23 -9.36 7.92
C SER A 197 -16.15 -8.40 8.41
N VAL A 198 -14.94 -8.88 8.66
CA VAL A 198 -13.79 -8.05 9.06
C VAL A 198 -13.46 -7.02 7.98
N CYS A 199 -13.46 -7.42 6.69
CA CYS A 199 -13.22 -6.49 5.58
C CYS A 199 -14.31 -5.42 5.47
N VAL A 200 -15.58 -5.79 5.56
CA VAL A 200 -16.69 -4.82 5.53
C VAL A 200 -16.60 -3.86 6.71
N LEU A 201 -16.32 -4.36 7.92
CA LEU A 201 -16.12 -3.52 9.11
C LEU A 201 -14.93 -2.57 8.95
N GLN A 202 -13.81 -3.02 8.38
CA GLN A 202 -12.66 -2.17 8.09
C GLN A 202 -13.03 -1.03 7.14
N PHE A 203 -13.72 -1.32 6.03
CA PHE A 203 -14.15 -0.29 5.09
C PHE A 203 -15.16 0.66 5.70
N LEU A 204 -16.18 0.14 6.39
CA LEU A 204 -17.18 0.96 7.07
C LEU A 204 -16.52 1.91 8.06
N THR A 205 -15.65 1.40 8.92
CA THR A 205 -14.91 2.20 9.90
C THR A 205 -14.09 3.29 9.23
N SER A 206 -13.38 2.95 8.13
CA SER A 206 -12.56 3.92 7.41
C SER A 206 -13.39 5.04 6.80
N LEU A 207 -14.53 4.71 6.18
CA LEU A 207 -15.44 5.70 5.60
C LEU A 207 -16.11 6.57 6.66
N VAL A 208 -16.51 5.99 7.79
CA VAL A 208 -17.07 6.74 8.94
C VAL A 208 -16.06 7.72 9.51
N ILE A 209 -14.80 7.32 9.67
CA ILE A 209 -13.74 8.21 10.15
C ILE A 209 -13.49 9.33 9.15
N ASP A 210 -13.45 9.02 7.85
CA ASP A 210 -13.08 9.98 6.81
C ASP A 210 -14.23 10.86 6.31
N ARG A 211 -15.51 10.54 6.64
CA ARG A 211 -16.70 11.37 6.28
C ARG A 211 -16.59 12.81 6.73
N ARG A 212 -15.81 13.08 7.78
CA ARG A 212 -15.53 14.44 8.29
C ARG A 212 -14.77 15.32 7.30
N TYR A 213 -14.04 14.72 6.36
CA TYR A 213 -13.25 15.40 5.35
C TYR A 213 -13.94 15.46 3.99
N GLU A 214 -14.95 14.62 3.79
CA GLU A 214 -15.65 14.49 2.53
C GLU A 214 -17.11 14.10 2.71
N LYS A 215 -18.02 14.99 2.29
CA LYS A 215 -19.45 14.72 2.32
C LYS A 215 -19.81 13.55 1.39
N ASN A 216 -20.83 12.79 1.74
CA ASN A 216 -21.37 11.64 0.97
C ASN A 216 -20.38 10.48 0.77
N LEU A 217 -19.29 10.39 1.54
CA LEU A 217 -18.31 9.31 1.40
C LEU A 217 -18.91 7.93 1.69
N LEU A 218 -19.89 7.85 2.59
CA LEU A 218 -20.58 6.58 2.93
C LEU A 218 -21.31 5.93 1.74
N SER A 219 -21.76 6.72 0.76
CA SER A 219 -22.36 6.16 -0.47
C SER A 219 -21.39 5.30 -1.28
N SER A 220 -20.09 5.50 -1.07
CA SER A 220 -19.06 4.69 -1.69
C SER A 220 -19.03 3.24 -1.18
N LEU A 221 -19.62 2.95 0.01
CA LEU A 221 -19.69 1.60 0.56
C LEU A 221 -20.36 0.61 -0.40
N TYR A 222 -21.41 1.05 -1.09
CA TYR A 222 -22.10 0.23 -2.09
C TYR A 222 -21.16 -0.27 -3.20
N TRP A 223 -20.22 0.56 -3.64
CA TRP A 223 -19.30 0.22 -4.71
C TRP A 223 -18.10 -0.61 -4.24
N ILE A 224 -17.68 -0.42 -2.99
CA ILE A 224 -16.44 -1.01 -2.47
C ILE A 224 -16.66 -2.31 -1.70
N ILE A 225 -17.90 -2.76 -1.51
CA ILE A 225 -18.19 -4.01 -0.80
C ILE A 225 -17.50 -5.22 -1.47
N TRP A 226 -17.35 -5.20 -2.79
CA TRP A 226 -16.65 -6.23 -3.58
C TRP A 226 -15.15 -6.00 -3.70
N TYR A 227 -14.70 -4.80 -3.34
CA TYR A 227 -13.32 -4.38 -3.55
C TYR A 227 -12.28 -5.23 -2.80
N PRO A 228 -12.52 -5.72 -1.57
CA PRO A 228 -11.52 -6.54 -0.88
C PRO A 228 -11.04 -7.71 -1.72
N VAL A 229 -11.96 -8.45 -2.36
CA VAL A 229 -11.61 -9.59 -3.22
C VAL A 229 -10.79 -9.13 -4.42
N VAL A 230 -11.23 -8.08 -5.11
CA VAL A 230 -10.53 -7.53 -6.30
C VAL A 230 -9.18 -6.96 -5.91
N TYR A 231 -9.09 -6.23 -4.81
CA TYR A 231 -7.85 -5.63 -4.33
C TYR A 231 -6.83 -6.68 -3.92
N TRP A 232 -7.25 -7.72 -3.21
CA TRP A 232 -6.35 -8.79 -2.82
C TRP A 232 -5.81 -9.53 -4.04
N MET A 233 -6.64 -9.81 -5.04
CA MET A 233 -6.17 -10.41 -6.29
C MET A 233 -5.19 -9.49 -7.02
N LEU A 234 -5.49 -8.20 -7.11
CA LEU A 234 -4.58 -7.23 -7.72
C LEU A 234 -3.25 -7.14 -6.98
N SER A 235 -3.27 -7.06 -5.65
CA SER A 235 -2.09 -7.04 -4.80
C SER A 235 -1.28 -8.33 -4.93
N LEU A 236 -1.95 -9.49 -4.93
CA LEU A 236 -1.34 -10.79 -5.15
C LEU A 236 -0.59 -10.85 -6.48
N PHE A 237 -1.27 -10.59 -7.59
CA PHE A 237 -0.65 -10.68 -8.92
C PHE A 237 0.48 -9.67 -9.09
N THR A 238 0.33 -8.45 -8.58
CA THR A 238 1.41 -7.46 -8.65
C THR A 238 2.61 -7.86 -7.79
N THR A 239 2.41 -8.51 -6.65
CA THR A 239 3.49 -9.05 -5.81
C THR A 239 4.20 -10.21 -6.49
N LEU A 240 3.46 -11.17 -7.06
CA LEU A 240 4.02 -12.32 -7.77
C LEU A 240 4.88 -11.91 -8.97
N VAL A 241 4.51 -10.82 -9.65
CA VAL A 241 5.28 -10.31 -10.80
C VAL A 241 6.46 -9.44 -10.33
N SER A 242 6.24 -8.55 -9.37
CA SER A 242 7.23 -7.55 -8.98
C SER A 242 8.37 -8.14 -8.14
N PHE A 243 8.07 -9.01 -7.18
CA PHE A 243 9.07 -9.50 -6.24
C PHE A 243 10.18 -10.32 -6.91
N PRO A 244 9.89 -11.35 -7.75
CA PRO A 244 10.92 -12.05 -8.50
C PRO A 244 11.66 -11.13 -9.47
N LYS A 245 10.97 -10.20 -10.13
CA LYS A 245 11.59 -9.23 -11.02
C LYS A 245 12.64 -8.40 -10.29
N VAL A 246 12.35 -7.91 -9.10
CA VAL A 246 13.30 -7.12 -8.30
C VAL A 246 14.49 -7.97 -7.86
N MET A 247 14.28 -9.24 -7.51
CA MET A 247 15.37 -10.15 -7.12
C MET A 247 16.31 -10.47 -8.28
N LEU A 248 15.76 -10.61 -9.50
CA LEU A 248 16.52 -11.04 -10.69
C LEU A 248 17.12 -9.88 -11.48
N THR A 249 16.63 -8.65 -11.27
CA THR A 249 17.05 -7.49 -12.07
C THR A 249 18.00 -6.59 -11.28
N ARG A 250 19.14 -6.22 -11.87
CA ARG A 250 20.03 -5.22 -11.27
C ARG A 250 19.34 -3.86 -11.20
N ARG A 251 19.50 -3.17 -10.08
CA ARG A 251 18.97 -1.81 -9.88
C ARG A 251 19.55 -0.85 -10.91
N LYS A 252 18.68 -0.06 -11.52
CA LYS A 252 19.03 1.00 -12.46
C LYS A 252 18.49 2.32 -11.93
N ARG A 253 18.99 3.44 -12.46
CA ARG A 253 18.43 4.77 -12.15
C ARG A 253 16.92 4.77 -12.42
N ALA A 254 16.14 5.14 -11.44
CA ALA A 254 14.69 5.17 -11.52
C ALA A 254 14.23 6.21 -12.57
N ARG A 255 13.24 5.83 -13.38
CA ARG A 255 12.55 6.73 -14.29
C ARG A 255 11.08 6.78 -13.89
N TRP A 256 10.60 7.99 -13.63
CA TRP A 256 9.19 8.18 -13.35
C TRP A 256 8.43 8.35 -14.68
N VAL A 257 7.40 7.51 -14.86
CA VAL A 257 6.48 7.61 -16.00
C VAL A 257 5.11 7.95 -15.45
N SER A 258 4.53 9.07 -15.92
CA SER A 258 3.19 9.49 -15.47
C SER A 258 2.17 8.43 -15.84
N PRO A 259 1.34 7.95 -14.89
CA PRO A 259 0.21 7.11 -15.23
C PRO A 259 -0.81 7.92 -16.05
N ASP A 260 -1.59 7.23 -16.89
CA ASP A 260 -2.76 7.81 -17.53
C ASP A 260 -3.73 8.32 -16.45
N ARG A 261 -3.99 9.61 -16.44
CA ARG A 261 -4.82 10.31 -15.43
C ARG A 261 -6.19 10.69 -15.96
N GLY A 262 -6.59 10.18 -17.12
CA GLY A 262 -7.88 10.49 -17.73
C GLY A 262 -7.99 11.91 -18.32
N ILE A 263 -6.92 12.69 -18.32
CA ILE A 263 -6.93 14.10 -18.79
C ILE A 263 -7.21 14.22 -20.29
N GLY A 264 -7.03 13.15 -21.08
CA GLY A 264 -7.31 13.11 -22.52
C GLY A 264 -8.75 12.76 -22.90
N ARG A 265 -9.67 12.63 -21.96
CA ARG A 265 -11.06 12.24 -22.17
C ARG A 265 -12.06 13.28 -21.66
N LEU A 266 -11.74 14.54 -21.80
CA LEU A 266 -12.79 15.56 -21.70
C LEU A 266 -13.67 15.40 -22.95
N PRO A 267 -14.99 15.20 -22.81
CA PRO A 267 -15.88 15.24 -23.95
C PRO A 267 -15.79 16.62 -24.58
N SER A 268 -15.53 16.63 -25.88
CA SER A 268 -15.64 17.81 -26.74
C SER A 268 -17.04 18.39 -26.71
#